data_bf1d9a527b6b437f2b9f266ebc639b03
#
_entry.id   bf1d9a527b6b437f2b9f266ebc639b03
#
_cell.length_a   1.000
_cell.length_b   1.000
_cell.length_c   1.000
_cell.angle_alpha   90.00
_cell.angle_beta   90.00
_cell.angle_gamma   90.00
#
_symmetry.space_group_name_H-M   'P 1'
#
loop_
_entity.id
_entity.type
_entity.pdbx_description
1 polymer ?
#
loop_
_entity_poly.entity_id
_entity_poly.type
_entity_poly.pdbx_seq_one_letter_code
_entity_poly.pdbx_strand_id
1 'polypeptide(L)'
;SAARIAFQGGAADAMVADWLWVARQRAAGKDYVFVPYSTAVGGLVVPGDSGAETLADLAGGTVAIAGGPLDKSWLILRAHAREAHGIDLAAETEAVYAAPPLLMQKALAGEFDGAVNYWHYLARMEAGGMRPLVSVAEAAETLGLDPETPLLGYVFKAGFVAENPGLVRGFALASRAAKDVLAQDDAAWEPRRPMMKPASEAEVAALRAGFRAGIPADFAVDRAGAAAF
;
A
#
# COMPACT_ATOMS: atom_id res chain seq x y z
N SER A 1 -9.39 -10.74 2.70
CA SER A 1 -8.75 -11.39 1.53
C SER A 1 -8.55 -12.88 1.80
N ALA A 2 -8.44 -13.70 0.73
CA ALA A 2 -8.18 -15.14 0.83
C ALA A 2 -6.90 -15.43 1.65
N ALA A 3 -5.84 -14.65 1.47
CA ALA A 3 -4.60 -14.80 2.22
C ALA A 3 -4.79 -14.63 3.74
N ARG A 4 -5.62 -13.68 4.18
CA ARG A 4 -5.94 -13.51 5.61
C ARG A 4 -6.70 -14.71 6.16
N ILE A 5 -7.66 -15.24 5.41
CA ILE A 5 -8.43 -16.43 5.81
C ILE A 5 -7.49 -17.63 5.93
N ALA A 6 -6.63 -17.87 4.95
CA ALA A 6 -5.67 -18.97 4.96
C ALA A 6 -4.70 -18.86 6.16
N PHE A 7 -4.15 -17.68 6.42
CA PHE A 7 -3.24 -17.42 7.54
C PHE A 7 -3.93 -17.62 8.90
N GLN A 8 -5.11 -17.01 9.09
CA GLN A 8 -5.86 -17.14 10.34
C GLN A 8 -6.36 -18.56 10.57
N GLY A 9 -6.74 -19.28 9.51
CA GLY A 9 -7.17 -20.68 9.53
C GLY A 9 -6.03 -21.69 9.65
N GLY A 10 -4.77 -21.28 9.60
CA GLY A 10 -3.62 -22.19 9.72
C GLY A 10 -3.18 -22.87 8.43
N ALA A 11 -3.75 -22.50 7.29
CA ALA A 11 -3.36 -23.02 5.98
C ALA A 11 -2.14 -22.27 5.37
N ALA A 12 -1.66 -21.21 6.04
CA ALA A 12 -0.45 -20.49 5.69
C ALA A 12 0.27 -20.05 6.97
N ASP A 13 1.61 -20.10 6.96
CA ASP A 13 2.46 -19.72 8.09
C ASP A 13 2.88 -18.24 8.03
N ALA A 14 2.80 -17.64 6.85
CA ALA A 14 3.11 -16.25 6.61
C ALA A 14 2.11 -15.58 5.68
N MET A 15 1.96 -14.27 5.82
CA MET A 15 1.23 -13.43 4.88
C MET A 15 1.84 -12.03 4.84
N VAL A 16 1.40 -11.20 3.89
CA VAL A 16 1.71 -9.77 3.86
C VAL A 16 0.52 -8.98 4.41
N ALA A 17 0.79 -8.05 5.33
CA ALA A 17 -0.20 -7.09 5.81
C ALA A 17 0.47 -5.76 6.22
N ASP A 18 -0.36 -4.75 6.48
CA ASP A 18 0.05 -3.52 7.13
C ASP A 18 0.15 -3.70 8.65
N TRP A 19 1.00 -2.91 9.29
CA TRP A 19 1.19 -3.00 10.73
C TRP A 19 -0.04 -2.50 11.52
N LEU A 20 -0.87 -1.61 10.97
CA LEU A 20 -2.14 -1.19 11.60
C LEU A 20 -3.10 -2.38 11.77
N TRP A 21 -3.19 -3.23 10.73
CA TRP A 21 -3.95 -4.48 10.85
C TRP A 21 -3.35 -5.39 11.93
N VAL A 22 -2.02 -5.55 11.97
CA VAL A 22 -1.33 -6.37 12.98
C VAL A 22 -1.58 -5.83 14.38
N ALA A 23 -1.48 -4.51 14.58
CA ALA A 23 -1.76 -3.87 15.87
C ALA A 23 -3.19 -4.17 16.36
N ARG A 24 -4.18 -4.03 15.48
CA ARG A 24 -5.59 -4.39 15.79
C ARG A 24 -5.75 -5.86 16.15
N GLN A 25 -5.07 -6.76 15.43
CA GLN A 25 -5.12 -8.20 15.74
C GLN A 25 -4.46 -8.51 17.09
N ARG A 26 -3.33 -7.86 17.41
CA ARG A 26 -2.67 -8.01 18.71
C ARG A 26 -3.53 -7.48 19.85
N ALA A 27 -4.20 -6.35 19.66
CA ALA A 27 -5.19 -5.82 20.62
C ALA A 27 -6.35 -6.80 20.84
N ALA A 28 -6.71 -7.60 19.82
CA ALA A 28 -7.70 -8.67 19.90
C ALA A 28 -7.11 -10.02 20.41
N GLY A 29 -5.93 -10.03 21.02
CA GLY A 29 -5.30 -11.20 21.63
C GLY A 29 -4.62 -12.15 20.66
N LYS A 30 -4.38 -11.74 19.39
CA LYS A 30 -3.61 -12.57 18.45
C LYS A 30 -2.12 -12.30 18.61
N ASP A 31 -1.34 -13.37 18.74
CA ASP A 31 0.11 -13.27 18.88
C ASP A 31 0.79 -13.34 17.50
N TYR A 32 0.88 -12.18 16.84
CA TYR A 32 1.49 -12.03 15.53
C TYR A 32 2.79 -11.23 15.61
N VAL A 33 3.79 -11.66 14.83
CA VAL A 33 5.08 -10.99 14.63
C VAL A 33 5.05 -10.30 13.27
N PHE A 34 5.46 -9.03 13.25
CA PHE A 34 5.58 -8.22 12.05
C PHE A 34 7.04 -8.04 11.68
N VAL A 35 7.41 -8.40 10.45
CA VAL A 35 8.73 -8.21 9.88
C VAL A 35 8.60 -7.20 8.73
N PRO A 36 9.04 -5.95 8.92
CA PRO A 36 8.85 -4.88 7.93
C PRO A 36 9.58 -5.21 6.61
N TYR A 37 8.99 -4.81 5.48
CA TYR A 37 9.63 -5.04 4.18
C TYR A 37 9.42 -3.95 3.14
N SER A 38 8.41 -3.06 3.25
CA SER A 38 8.13 -2.07 2.21
C SER A 38 7.42 -0.83 2.75
N THR A 39 7.80 0.33 2.24
CA THR A 39 7.09 1.61 2.41
C THR A 39 6.02 1.83 1.33
N ALA A 40 6.07 1.09 0.21
CA ALA A 40 5.13 1.24 -0.91
C ALA A 40 3.71 0.81 -0.55
N VAL A 41 2.83 1.76 -0.31
CA VAL A 41 1.46 1.51 0.14
C VAL A 41 0.40 1.87 -0.89
N GLY A 42 0.53 2.97 -1.56
CA GLY A 42 -0.44 3.49 -2.52
C GLY A 42 -0.73 4.96 -2.30
N GLY A 43 -1.85 5.42 -2.82
CA GLY A 43 -2.27 6.81 -2.75
C GLY A 43 -3.61 7.02 -3.43
N LEU A 44 -3.93 8.27 -3.69
CA LEU A 44 -5.05 8.70 -4.49
C LEU A 44 -4.54 9.31 -5.80
N VAL A 45 -5.11 8.85 -6.90
CA VAL A 45 -4.89 9.40 -8.25
C VAL A 45 -6.19 10.01 -8.78
N VAL A 46 -6.06 10.97 -9.67
CA VAL A 46 -7.16 11.62 -10.39
C VAL A 46 -6.93 11.50 -11.91
N PRO A 47 -7.96 11.72 -12.75
CA PRO A 47 -7.78 11.84 -14.20
C PRO A 47 -6.68 12.86 -14.54
N GLY A 48 -5.92 12.62 -15.61
CA GLY A 48 -4.78 13.48 -15.97
C GLY A 48 -5.17 14.93 -16.29
N ASP A 49 -6.39 15.15 -16.74
CA ASP A 49 -6.99 16.47 -17.04
C ASP A 49 -7.81 17.05 -15.87
N SER A 50 -7.87 16.37 -14.73
CA SER A 50 -8.56 16.88 -13.53
C SER A 50 -7.90 18.16 -13.03
N GLY A 51 -8.72 19.14 -12.64
CA GLY A 51 -8.28 20.36 -11.99
C GLY A 51 -8.04 20.24 -10.48
N ALA A 52 -8.27 19.04 -9.88
CA ALA A 52 -8.09 18.86 -8.44
C ALA A 52 -6.61 18.94 -8.04
N GLU A 53 -6.25 19.77 -7.09
CA GLU A 53 -4.89 19.95 -6.55
C GLU A 53 -4.77 19.40 -5.11
N THR A 54 -5.89 19.29 -4.41
CA THR A 54 -5.97 18.81 -3.03
C THR A 54 -7.11 17.81 -2.85
N LEU A 55 -7.16 17.12 -1.71
CA LEU A 55 -8.28 16.25 -1.38
C LEU A 55 -9.59 17.02 -1.22
N ALA A 56 -9.55 18.30 -0.87
CA ALA A 56 -10.75 19.12 -0.74
C ALA A 56 -11.46 19.37 -2.08
N ASP A 57 -10.71 19.37 -3.17
CA ASP A 57 -11.26 19.60 -4.51
C ASP A 57 -12.09 18.41 -5.03
N LEU A 58 -12.07 17.29 -4.32
CA LEU A 58 -12.89 16.11 -4.60
C LEU A 58 -14.28 16.15 -3.97
N ALA A 59 -14.60 17.22 -3.20
CA ALA A 59 -15.90 17.37 -2.57
C ALA A 59 -17.04 17.38 -3.62
N GLY A 60 -18.10 16.61 -3.36
CA GLY A 60 -19.22 16.40 -4.28
C GLY A 60 -18.95 15.38 -5.39
N GLY A 61 -17.70 14.93 -5.56
CA GLY A 61 -17.31 13.92 -6.56
C GLY A 61 -17.39 12.49 -6.06
N THR A 62 -17.12 11.56 -6.97
CA THR A 62 -17.08 10.11 -6.71
C THR A 62 -15.65 9.64 -6.52
N VAL A 63 -15.33 9.09 -5.35
CA VAL A 63 -14.01 8.51 -5.06
C VAL A 63 -14.11 7.00 -4.93
N ALA A 64 -13.36 6.27 -5.75
CA ALA A 64 -13.30 4.81 -5.70
C ALA A 64 -12.18 4.34 -4.78
N ILE A 65 -12.45 3.38 -3.90
CA ILE A 65 -11.53 2.87 -2.89
C ILE A 65 -11.33 1.37 -3.02
N ALA A 66 -10.08 0.93 -3.20
CA ALA A 66 -9.72 -0.47 -3.23
C ALA A 66 -9.83 -1.08 -1.83
N GLY A 67 -10.50 -2.21 -1.71
CA GLY A 67 -10.54 -3.01 -0.49
C GLY A 67 -11.73 -2.76 0.43
N GLY A 68 -12.13 -1.54 0.70
CA GLY A 68 -13.30 -1.26 1.54
C GLY A 68 -13.11 -0.14 2.56
N PRO A 69 -14.14 0.15 3.39
CA PRO A 69 -14.17 1.32 4.28
C PRO A 69 -13.10 1.29 5.40
N LEU A 70 -12.53 0.13 5.68
CA LEU A 70 -11.46 -0.05 6.67
C LEU A 70 -10.08 -0.24 6.03
N ASP A 71 -9.95 0.05 4.73
CA ASP A 71 -8.63 0.05 4.09
C ASP A 71 -7.73 1.12 4.72
N LYS A 72 -6.47 0.76 4.99
CA LYS A 72 -5.54 1.66 5.69
C LYS A 72 -5.28 2.95 4.92
N SER A 73 -5.15 2.86 3.58
CA SER A 73 -4.90 4.02 2.74
C SER A 73 -6.05 5.01 2.83
N TRP A 74 -7.29 4.49 2.76
CA TRP A 74 -8.48 5.31 2.91
C TRP A 74 -8.57 5.98 4.29
N LEU A 75 -8.26 5.24 5.36
CA LEU A 75 -8.30 5.80 6.73
C LEU A 75 -7.26 6.91 6.92
N ILE A 76 -6.04 6.72 6.41
CA ILE A 76 -4.97 7.72 6.47
C ILE A 76 -5.33 8.96 5.65
N LEU A 77 -5.81 8.79 4.42
CA LEU A 77 -6.23 9.90 3.56
C LEU A 77 -7.38 10.71 4.16
N ARG A 78 -8.35 10.05 4.82
CA ARG A 78 -9.43 10.73 5.54
C ARG A 78 -8.92 11.53 6.74
N ALA A 79 -7.99 10.97 7.51
CA ALA A 79 -7.37 11.67 8.63
C ALA A 79 -6.58 12.90 8.14
N HIS A 80 -5.78 12.73 7.08
CA HIS A 80 -5.07 13.83 6.44
C HIS A 80 -6.00 14.93 5.93
N ALA A 81 -7.10 14.57 5.25
CA ALA A 81 -8.07 15.54 4.75
C ALA A 81 -8.72 16.36 5.88
N ARG A 82 -8.96 15.75 7.04
CA ARG A 82 -9.44 16.46 8.23
C ARG A 82 -8.41 17.41 8.79
N GLU A 83 -7.17 16.95 8.93
CA GLU A 83 -6.09 17.75 9.51
C GLU A 83 -5.67 18.91 8.60
N ALA A 84 -5.47 18.64 7.31
CA ALA A 84 -4.95 19.61 6.36
C ALA A 84 -6.01 20.53 5.76
N HIS A 85 -7.25 20.04 5.61
CA HIS A 85 -8.31 20.74 4.86
C HIS A 85 -9.61 20.92 5.65
N GLY A 86 -9.73 20.35 6.84
CA GLY A 86 -10.94 20.45 7.68
C GLY A 86 -12.17 19.70 7.15
N ILE A 87 -12.01 18.76 6.21
CA ILE A 87 -13.10 18.03 5.57
C ILE A 87 -13.10 16.54 5.96
N ASP A 88 -14.27 15.92 5.97
CA ASP A 88 -14.40 14.46 6.00
C ASP A 88 -14.69 13.91 4.61
N LEU A 89 -13.67 13.37 3.94
CA LEU A 89 -13.80 12.79 2.61
C LEU A 89 -14.97 11.79 2.49
N ALA A 90 -15.27 11.03 3.55
CA ALA A 90 -16.36 10.06 3.49
C ALA A 90 -17.76 10.71 3.56
N ALA A 91 -17.86 11.93 4.07
CA ALA A 91 -19.10 12.70 4.10
C ALA A 91 -19.24 13.62 2.87
N GLU A 92 -18.10 14.10 2.36
CA GLU A 92 -18.05 15.07 1.27
C GLU A 92 -17.95 14.45 -0.13
N THR A 93 -17.71 13.12 -0.23
CA THR A 93 -17.61 12.41 -1.52
C THR A 93 -18.53 11.20 -1.56
N GLU A 94 -18.91 10.77 -2.76
CA GLU A 94 -19.52 9.46 -2.97
C GLU A 94 -18.42 8.39 -2.96
N ALA A 95 -18.30 7.64 -1.86
CA ALA A 95 -17.30 6.59 -1.70
C ALA A 95 -17.76 5.26 -2.31
N VAL A 96 -17.09 4.80 -3.35
CA VAL A 96 -17.35 3.52 -4.05
C VAL A 96 -16.27 2.50 -3.72
N TYR A 97 -16.65 1.32 -3.23
CA TYR A 97 -15.71 0.26 -2.85
C TYR A 97 -15.70 -0.86 -3.89
N ALA A 98 -14.51 -1.21 -4.38
CA ALA A 98 -14.37 -2.25 -5.38
C ALA A 98 -13.08 -3.08 -5.21
N ALA A 99 -13.03 -4.23 -5.91
CA ALA A 99 -11.79 -4.99 -6.03
C ALA A 99 -10.74 -4.18 -6.82
N PRO A 100 -9.45 -4.18 -6.39
CA PRO A 100 -8.41 -3.34 -6.97
C PRO A 100 -8.29 -3.38 -8.51
N PRO A 101 -8.32 -4.56 -9.19
CA PRO A 101 -8.22 -4.59 -10.64
C PRO A 101 -9.45 -4.01 -11.36
N LEU A 102 -10.65 -4.26 -10.83
CA LEU A 102 -11.89 -3.71 -11.38
C LEU A 102 -11.92 -2.18 -11.21
N LEU A 103 -11.53 -1.70 -10.03
CA LEU A 103 -11.42 -0.28 -9.75
C LEU A 103 -10.48 0.42 -10.73
N MET A 104 -9.28 -0.16 -10.95
CA MET A 104 -8.31 0.38 -11.91
C MET A 104 -8.93 0.50 -13.32
N GLN A 105 -9.61 -0.55 -13.81
CA GLN A 105 -10.22 -0.54 -15.13
C GLN A 105 -11.27 0.57 -15.27
N LYS A 106 -12.14 0.74 -14.27
CA LYS A 106 -13.19 1.75 -14.26
C LYS A 106 -12.63 3.17 -14.12
N ALA A 107 -11.60 3.37 -13.29
CA ALA A 107 -10.95 4.66 -13.15
C ALA A 107 -10.27 5.10 -14.46
N LEU A 108 -9.57 4.17 -15.16
CA LEU A 108 -9.01 4.45 -16.48
C LEU A 108 -10.08 4.70 -17.57
N ALA A 109 -11.30 4.23 -17.37
CA ALA A 109 -12.45 4.54 -18.23
C ALA A 109 -13.11 5.89 -17.88
N GLY A 110 -12.62 6.62 -16.87
CA GLY A 110 -13.14 7.93 -16.48
C GLY A 110 -14.43 7.88 -15.64
N GLU A 111 -14.70 6.75 -14.99
CA GLU A 111 -15.94 6.60 -14.19
C GLU A 111 -15.87 7.28 -12.80
N PHE A 112 -14.70 7.80 -12.37
CA PHE A 112 -14.48 8.36 -11.04
C PHE A 112 -13.66 9.65 -11.08
N ASP A 113 -13.94 10.56 -10.16
CA ASP A 113 -13.18 11.82 -9.97
C ASP A 113 -11.84 11.55 -9.25
N GLY A 114 -11.78 10.51 -8.43
CA GLY A 114 -10.57 10.06 -7.76
C GLY A 114 -10.58 8.55 -7.50
N ALA A 115 -9.39 7.97 -7.37
CA ALA A 115 -9.25 6.54 -7.11
C ALA A 115 -8.11 6.25 -6.12
N VAL A 116 -8.43 5.57 -5.02
CA VAL A 116 -7.48 5.06 -4.03
C VAL A 116 -7.16 3.62 -4.35
N ASN A 117 -5.90 3.32 -4.62
CA ASN A 117 -5.50 1.95 -4.94
C ASN A 117 -4.10 1.64 -4.37
N TYR A 118 -3.68 0.38 -4.49
CA TYR A 118 -2.35 -0.06 -4.07
C TYR A 118 -1.29 0.39 -5.07
N TRP A 119 -0.07 0.62 -4.61
CA TRP A 119 1.02 1.20 -5.39
C TRP A 119 1.19 0.62 -6.81
N HIS A 120 1.07 -0.69 -6.98
CA HIS A 120 1.27 -1.35 -8.27
C HIS A 120 0.09 -1.17 -9.25
N TYR A 121 -1.10 -0.87 -8.73
CA TYR A 121 -2.22 -0.41 -9.57
C TYR A 121 -2.09 1.07 -9.89
N LEU A 122 -1.64 1.90 -8.94
CA LEU A 122 -1.38 3.32 -9.20
C LEU A 122 -0.33 3.48 -10.30
N ALA A 123 0.79 2.75 -10.24
CA ALA A 123 1.80 2.77 -11.30
C ALA A 123 1.22 2.47 -12.70
N ARG A 124 0.24 1.57 -12.79
CA ARG A 124 -0.47 1.26 -14.04
C ARG A 124 -1.45 2.36 -14.44
N MET A 125 -2.16 2.93 -13.48
CA MET A 125 -3.10 4.03 -13.69
C MET A 125 -2.37 5.29 -14.16
N GLU A 126 -1.21 5.58 -13.58
CA GLU A 126 -0.32 6.67 -14.00
C GLU A 126 0.23 6.43 -15.41
N ALA A 127 0.69 5.21 -15.72
CA ALA A 127 1.09 4.84 -17.08
C ALA A 127 -0.08 4.94 -18.10
N GLY A 128 -1.32 4.84 -17.64
CA GLY A 128 -2.55 5.01 -18.38
C GLY A 128 -3.06 6.45 -18.46
N GLY A 129 -2.30 7.43 -17.95
CA GLY A 129 -2.62 8.86 -18.07
C GLY A 129 -3.30 9.49 -16.86
N MET A 130 -3.50 8.75 -15.78
CA MET A 130 -3.91 9.35 -14.50
C MET A 130 -2.70 10.03 -13.83
N ARG A 131 -2.95 10.97 -12.92
CA ARG A 131 -1.89 11.61 -12.15
C ARG A 131 -2.08 11.40 -10.64
N PRO A 132 -0.98 11.28 -9.86
CA PRO A 132 -1.07 11.26 -8.41
C PRO A 132 -1.59 12.61 -7.89
N LEU A 133 -2.46 12.57 -6.90
CA LEU A 133 -2.91 13.72 -6.14
C LEU A 133 -2.21 13.77 -4.77
N VAL A 134 -2.22 12.65 -4.05
CA VAL A 134 -1.53 12.51 -2.76
C VAL A 134 -1.18 11.04 -2.53
N SER A 135 0.04 10.79 -2.09
CA SER A 135 0.46 9.47 -1.62
C SER A 135 0.03 9.24 -0.17
N VAL A 136 -0.08 7.97 0.21
CA VAL A 136 -0.33 7.61 1.62
C VAL A 136 0.88 7.97 2.50
N ALA A 137 2.10 7.97 1.94
CA ALA A 137 3.30 8.37 2.68
C ALA A 137 3.26 9.87 3.04
N GLU A 138 2.98 10.74 2.07
CA GLU A 138 2.80 12.20 2.30
C GLU A 138 1.66 12.47 3.29
N ALA A 139 0.53 11.79 3.13
CA ALA A 139 -0.59 11.93 4.05
C ALA A 139 -0.23 11.47 5.47
N ALA A 140 0.54 10.40 5.62
CA ALA A 140 0.98 9.91 6.92
C ALA A 140 2.03 10.83 7.58
N GLU A 141 2.91 11.43 6.78
CA GLU A 141 3.90 12.41 7.26
C GLU A 141 3.22 13.63 7.89
N THR A 142 2.18 14.20 7.25
CA THR A 142 1.42 15.32 7.83
C THR A 142 0.69 14.96 9.12
N LEU A 143 0.47 13.67 9.37
CA LEU A 143 -0.11 13.14 10.60
C LEU A 143 0.98 12.75 11.64
N GLY A 144 2.26 13.04 11.37
CA GLY A 144 3.38 12.82 12.29
C GLY A 144 4.04 11.44 12.19
N LEU A 145 3.71 10.62 11.19
CA LEU A 145 4.45 9.39 10.93
C LEU A 145 5.67 9.68 10.06
N ASP A 146 6.83 9.13 10.44
CA ASP A 146 8.02 9.15 9.61
C ASP A 146 7.73 8.45 8.26
N PRO A 147 7.88 9.14 7.11
CA PRO A 147 7.59 8.58 5.78
C PRO A 147 8.45 7.37 5.43
N GLU A 148 9.63 7.22 6.06
CA GLU A 148 10.49 6.05 5.91
C GLU A 148 10.00 4.83 6.72
N THR A 149 8.96 4.97 7.55
CA THR A 149 8.40 3.85 8.31
C THR A 149 7.79 2.80 7.37
N PRO A 150 8.29 1.55 7.37
CA PRO A 150 7.72 0.50 6.53
C PRO A 150 6.30 0.14 6.96
N LEU A 151 5.31 0.57 6.20
CA LEU A 151 3.89 0.29 6.50
C LEU A 151 3.50 -1.16 6.19
N LEU A 152 4.22 -1.86 5.31
CA LEU A 152 3.97 -3.25 4.95
C LEU A 152 5.03 -4.17 5.50
N GLY A 153 4.60 -5.36 5.93
CA GLY A 153 5.48 -6.40 6.46
C GLY A 153 4.99 -7.81 6.20
N TYR A 154 5.91 -8.75 6.39
CA TYR A 154 5.55 -10.15 6.55
C TYR A 154 5.02 -10.37 7.95
N VAL A 155 3.92 -11.10 8.06
CA VAL A 155 3.28 -11.44 9.33
C VAL A 155 3.38 -12.92 9.56
N PHE A 156 3.86 -13.31 10.74
CA PHE A 156 3.98 -14.68 11.19
C PHE A 156 3.23 -14.86 12.51
N LYS A 157 2.83 -16.10 12.83
CA LYS A 157 2.40 -16.46 14.19
C LYS A 157 3.64 -16.53 15.09
N ALA A 158 3.57 -16.01 16.31
CA ALA A 158 4.71 -16.01 17.23
C ALA A 158 5.20 -17.44 17.56
N GLY A 159 4.30 -18.41 17.71
CA GLY A 159 4.66 -19.81 17.89
C GLY A 159 5.51 -20.34 16.73
N PHE A 160 5.12 -20.04 15.47
CA PHE A 160 5.90 -20.45 14.31
C PHE A 160 7.31 -19.82 14.31
N VAL A 161 7.42 -18.54 14.70
CA VAL A 161 8.73 -17.87 14.80
C VAL A 161 9.59 -18.52 15.89
N ALA A 162 9.01 -18.86 17.02
CA ALA A 162 9.72 -19.52 18.13
C ALA A 162 10.23 -20.91 17.75
N GLU A 163 9.43 -21.66 16.99
CA GLU A 163 9.81 -23.01 16.52
C GLU A 163 10.80 -22.97 15.34
N ASN A 164 10.77 -21.91 14.52
CA ASN A 164 11.54 -21.82 13.28
C ASN A 164 12.32 -20.49 13.14
N PRO A 165 13.11 -20.06 14.15
CA PRO A 165 13.76 -18.73 14.14
C PRO A 165 14.76 -18.58 13.00
N GLY A 166 15.50 -19.65 12.66
CA GLY A 166 16.44 -19.66 11.55
C GLY A 166 15.77 -19.49 10.18
N LEU A 167 14.62 -20.13 9.99
CA LEU A 167 13.83 -20.03 8.76
C LEU A 167 13.29 -18.60 8.56
N VAL A 168 12.68 -18.01 9.58
CA VAL A 168 12.11 -16.65 9.52
C VAL A 168 13.21 -15.63 9.27
N ARG A 169 14.37 -15.75 9.94
CA ARG A 169 15.53 -14.90 9.70
C ARG A 169 16.07 -15.07 8.27
N GLY A 170 16.23 -16.30 7.80
CA GLY A 170 16.70 -16.59 6.44
C GLY A 170 15.76 -16.02 5.38
N PHE A 171 14.44 -16.15 5.58
CA PHE A 171 13.41 -15.57 4.72
C PHE A 171 13.53 -14.03 4.65
N ALA A 172 13.66 -13.35 5.79
CA ALA A 172 13.83 -11.90 5.84
C ALA A 172 15.10 -11.44 5.13
N LEU A 173 16.23 -12.12 5.35
CA LEU A 173 17.49 -11.84 4.67
C LEU A 173 17.41 -12.06 3.16
N ALA A 174 16.79 -13.15 2.71
CA ALA A 174 16.58 -13.44 1.29
C ALA A 174 15.70 -12.37 0.62
N SER A 175 14.65 -11.90 1.33
CA SER A 175 13.81 -10.80 0.85
C SER A 175 14.61 -9.51 0.66
N ARG A 176 15.49 -9.16 1.60
CA ARG A 176 16.37 -7.98 1.49
C ARG A 176 17.33 -8.11 0.32
N ALA A 177 18.05 -9.23 0.22
CA ALA A 177 18.97 -9.48 -0.87
C ALA A 177 18.29 -9.42 -2.26
N ALA A 178 17.06 -9.95 -2.37
CA ALA A 178 16.29 -9.84 -3.61
C ALA A 178 15.92 -8.38 -3.95
N LYS A 179 15.63 -7.55 -2.95
CA LYS A 179 15.36 -6.12 -3.14
C LYS A 179 16.62 -5.38 -3.60
N ASP A 180 17.78 -5.68 -3.02
CA ASP A 180 19.06 -5.08 -3.40
C ASP A 180 19.38 -5.36 -4.88
N VAL A 181 19.15 -6.60 -5.33
CA VAL A 181 19.30 -6.97 -6.75
C VAL A 181 18.31 -6.18 -7.62
N LEU A 182 17.04 -6.13 -7.28
CA LEU A 182 16.00 -5.44 -8.06
C LEU A 182 16.16 -3.90 -8.03
N ALA A 183 16.82 -3.37 -7.00
CA ALA A 183 17.15 -1.95 -6.91
C ALA A 183 18.24 -1.55 -7.92
N GLN A 184 19.24 -2.41 -8.11
CA GLN A 184 20.49 -2.07 -8.80
C GLN A 184 20.57 -2.63 -10.22
N ASP A 185 19.89 -3.74 -10.51
CA ASP A 185 19.98 -4.45 -11.79
C ASP A 185 18.65 -4.42 -12.56
N ASP A 186 18.65 -3.72 -13.69
CA ASP A 186 17.50 -3.67 -14.59
C ASP A 186 17.25 -5.03 -15.28
N ALA A 187 18.30 -5.80 -15.57
CA ALA A 187 18.14 -7.10 -16.21
C ALA A 187 17.45 -8.13 -15.29
N ALA A 188 17.55 -7.94 -13.97
CA ALA A 188 16.85 -8.78 -13.01
C ALA A 188 15.33 -8.68 -13.11
N TRP A 189 14.76 -7.67 -13.79
CA TRP A 189 13.33 -7.51 -13.98
C TRP A 189 12.78 -8.35 -15.14
N GLU A 190 13.59 -8.67 -16.15
CA GLU A 190 13.13 -9.40 -17.34
C GLU A 190 12.49 -10.77 -17.02
N PRO A 191 13.08 -11.63 -16.17
CA PRO A 191 12.45 -12.89 -15.79
C PRO A 191 11.10 -12.75 -15.04
N ARG A 192 10.77 -11.53 -14.59
CA ARG A 192 9.56 -11.23 -13.81
C ARG A 192 8.42 -10.69 -14.66
N ARG A 193 8.68 -10.31 -15.90
CA ARG A 193 7.66 -9.79 -16.84
C ARG A 193 6.43 -10.71 -16.97
N PRO A 194 6.55 -12.05 -17.06
CA PRO A 194 5.37 -12.91 -17.12
C PRO A 194 4.46 -12.82 -15.88
N MET A 195 5.02 -12.55 -14.71
CA MET A 195 4.26 -12.34 -13.47
C MET A 195 3.67 -10.93 -13.39
N MET A 196 4.40 -9.92 -13.87
CA MET A 196 3.95 -8.53 -13.90
C MET A 196 2.79 -8.33 -14.87
N LYS A 197 2.75 -9.08 -15.98
CA LYS A 197 1.73 -8.97 -17.06
C LYS A 197 1.50 -7.51 -17.47
N PRO A 198 2.54 -6.77 -17.84
CA PRO A 198 2.39 -5.37 -18.22
C PRO A 198 1.71 -5.25 -19.57
N ALA A 199 0.88 -4.22 -19.76
CA ALA A 199 0.26 -3.90 -21.04
C ALA A 199 1.21 -3.10 -21.96
N SER A 200 2.25 -2.47 -21.39
CA SER A 200 3.19 -1.62 -22.14
C SER A 200 4.56 -1.54 -21.44
N GLU A 201 5.56 -1.03 -22.16
CA GLU A 201 6.87 -0.71 -21.56
C GLU A 201 6.78 0.42 -20.52
N ALA A 202 5.84 1.36 -20.70
CA ALA A 202 5.57 2.40 -19.72
C ALA A 202 5.10 1.80 -18.38
N GLU A 203 4.23 0.79 -18.40
CA GLU A 203 3.84 0.06 -17.18
C GLU A 203 5.03 -0.68 -16.54
N VAL A 204 5.93 -1.28 -17.33
CA VAL A 204 7.13 -1.93 -16.77
C VAL A 204 8.00 -0.91 -16.05
N ALA A 205 8.22 0.25 -16.68
CA ALA A 205 9.03 1.33 -16.09
C ALA A 205 8.38 1.87 -14.80
N ALA A 206 7.07 2.12 -14.80
CA ALA A 206 6.33 2.61 -13.64
C ALA A 206 6.31 1.60 -12.49
N LEU A 207 6.07 0.32 -12.77
CA LEU A 207 6.10 -0.75 -11.76
C LEU A 207 7.49 -0.92 -11.14
N ARG A 208 8.55 -0.84 -11.95
CA ARG A 208 9.93 -0.89 -11.48
C ARG A 208 10.26 0.31 -10.60
N ALA A 209 9.90 1.51 -11.03
CA ALA A 209 10.11 2.74 -10.26
C ALA A 209 9.37 2.70 -8.92
N GLY A 210 8.08 2.35 -8.93
CA GLY A 210 7.28 2.25 -7.70
C GLY A 210 7.76 1.17 -6.74
N PHE A 211 8.25 0.03 -7.25
CA PHE A 211 8.85 -0.99 -6.39
C PHE A 211 10.13 -0.47 -5.73
N ARG A 212 11.02 0.19 -6.48
CA ARG A 212 12.28 0.75 -5.99
C ARG A 212 12.04 1.83 -4.94
N ALA A 213 11.10 2.75 -5.20
CA ALA A 213 10.70 3.77 -4.24
C ALA A 213 10.15 3.19 -2.93
N GLY A 214 9.59 1.99 -2.96
CA GLY A 214 9.07 1.31 -1.79
C GLY A 214 10.09 0.42 -1.04
N ILE A 215 11.37 0.44 -1.41
CA ILE A 215 12.41 -0.27 -0.67
C ILE A 215 12.84 0.60 0.51
N PRO A 216 12.61 0.19 1.77
CA PRO A 216 13.00 0.99 2.92
C PRO A 216 14.51 1.19 2.99
N ALA A 217 14.95 2.40 3.31
CA ALA A 217 16.36 2.70 3.61
C ALA A 217 16.80 1.96 4.90
N ASP A 218 15.91 1.91 5.89
CA ASP A 218 16.03 1.07 7.08
C ASP A 218 14.80 0.15 7.18
N PHE A 219 15.02 -1.07 7.68
CA PHE A 219 13.95 -2.03 7.97
C PHE A 219 13.48 -1.99 9.44
N ALA A 220 13.95 -1.02 10.21
CA ALA A 220 13.43 -0.74 11.53
C ALA A 220 12.04 -0.08 11.44
N VAL A 221 11.20 -0.31 12.44
CA VAL A 221 9.96 0.42 12.62
C VAL A 221 10.18 1.50 13.66
N ASP A 222 9.88 2.73 13.35
CA ASP A 222 9.75 3.78 14.35
C ASP A 222 8.56 3.47 15.27
N ARG A 223 8.87 2.84 16.42
CA ARG A 223 7.84 2.41 17.37
C ARG A 223 7.18 3.58 18.08
N ALA A 224 7.91 4.67 18.30
CA ALA A 224 7.38 5.85 19.00
C ALA A 224 6.42 6.62 18.08
N GLY A 225 6.83 6.92 16.85
CA GLY A 225 5.97 7.54 15.85
C GLY A 225 4.76 6.67 15.50
N ALA A 226 4.96 5.36 15.29
CA ALA A 226 3.87 4.44 15.03
C ALA A 226 2.86 4.31 16.19
N ALA A 227 3.28 4.52 17.45
CA ALA A 227 2.39 4.50 18.59
C ALA A 227 1.61 5.81 18.76
N ALA A 228 2.15 6.92 18.25
CA ALA A 228 1.49 8.23 18.25
C ALA A 228 0.51 8.41 17.08
N PHE A 229 0.74 7.70 15.96
CA PHE A 229 -0.07 7.69 14.76
C PHE A 229 -1.38 6.90 14.95
#